data_e828dd7b68e6b45ef585c75dbf1cd418
#
_entry.id   e828dd7b68e6b45ef585c75dbf1cd418
#
_cell.length_a   1.000
_cell.length_b   1.000
_cell.length_c   1.000
_cell.angle_alpha   90.00
_cell.angle_beta   90.00
_cell.angle_gamma   90.00
#
_symmetry.space_group_name_H-M   'P 1'
#
loop_
_entity.id
_entity.type
_entity.pdbx_description
1 polymer ?
#
loop_
_entity_poly.entity_id
_entity_poly.type
_entity_poly.pdbx_seq_one_letter_code
_entity_poly.pdbx_strand_id
1 'polypeptide(L)'
;IKRRMQNEHANNLKFMMQGFIEQMLPIVDNFERSLAIENPSEEVANFLKGYEMIYKQIMTLLENQGVKVIEAEGKEFDPNFHQAVMTVSDENFKPGMVVEELQKGYMLKDRVIRASLVKVNE
;
A
#
# COMPACT_ATOMS: atom_id res chain seq x y z
N ILE A 1 29.09 -7.42 -21.68
CA ILE A 1 29.06 -8.45 -20.63
C ILE A 1 29.22 -7.82 -19.26
N LYS A 2 30.26 -7.00 -19.04
CA LYS A 2 30.43 -6.32 -17.76
C LYS A 2 29.24 -5.44 -17.38
N ARG A 3 28.70 -4.72 -18.35
CA ARG A 3 27.58 -3.82 -18.18
C ARG A 3 26.33 -4.56 -17.72
N ARG A 4 26.06 -5.72 -18.32
CA ARG A 4 24.92 -6.55 -17.95
C ARG A 4 25.06 -7.10 -16.55
N MET A 5 26.24 -7.57 -16.19
CA MET A 5 26.52 -8.08 -14.83
C MET A 5 26.37 -7.00 -13.79
N GLN A 6 26.86 -5.78 -14.08
CA GLN A 6 26.72 -4.64 -13.18
C GLN A 6 25.25 -4.25 -13.00
N ASN A 7 24.46 -4.28 -14.07
CA ASN A 7 23.03 -3.96 -14.01
C ASN A 7 22.28 -5.01 -13.21
N GLU A 8 22.58 -6.29 -13.40
CA GLU A 8 21.97 -7.38 -12.64
C GLU A 8 22.31 -7.26 -11.15
N HIS A 9 23.56 -6.95 -10.83
CA HIS A 9 23.99 -6.76 -9.45
C HIS A 9 23.27 -5.57 -8.81
N ALA A 10 23.17 -4.44 -9.52
CA ALA A 10 22.46 -3.27 -9.04
C ALA A 10 20.98 -3.57 -8.80
N ASN A 11 20.34 -4.32 -9.71
CA ASN A 11 18.95 -4.74 -9.54
C ASN A 11 18.77 -5.68 -8.35
N ASN A 12 19.70 -6.60 -8.15
CA ASN A 12 19.66 -7.52 -7.01
C ASN A 12 19.76 -6.76 -5.69
N LEU A 13 20.67 -5.78 -5.61
CA LEU A 13 20.80 -4.93 -4.42
C LEU A 13 19.55 -4.08 -4.22
N LYS A 14 19.00 -3.53 -5.30
CA LYS A 14 17.85 -2.66 -5.28
C LYS A 14 16.60 -3.36 -4.73
N PHE A 15 16.43 -4.65 -5.07
CA PHE A 15 15.25 -5.42 -4.71
C PHE A 15 15.54 -6.59 -3.78
N MET A 16 16.70 -6.57 -3.11
CA MET A 16 17.13 -7.67 -2.24
C MET A 16 16.12 -7.95 -1.13
N MET A 17 15.49 -6.92 -0.61
CA MET A 17 14.54 -7.03 0.50
C MET A 17 13.09 -7.19 0.04
N GLN A 18 12.84 -7.28 -1.27
CA GLN A 18 11.48 -7.31 -1.78
C GLN A 18 10.64 -8.44 -1.17
N GLY A 19 11.16 -9.65 -1.14
CA GLY A 19 10.44 -10.80 -0.59
C GLY A 19 10.09 -10.63 0.88
N PHE A 20 11.03 -10.10 1.64
CA PHE A 20 10.81 -9.83 3.06
C PHE A 20 9.74 -8.75 3.25
N ILE A 21 9.81 -7.68 2.47
CA ILE A 21 8.84 -6.58 2.54
C ILE A 21 7.45 -7.09 2.16
N GLU A 22 7.33 -7.90 1.12
CA GLU A 22 6.05 -8.50 0.72
C GLU A 22 5.41 -9.30 1.84
N GLN A 23 6.23 -10.00 2.63
CA GLN A 23 5.74 -10.76 3.78
C GLN A 23 5.33 -9.85 4.94
N MET A 24 5.88 -8.67 5.04
CA MET A 24 5.50 -7.69 6.06
C MET A 24 4.16 -7.01 5.76
N LEU A 25 3.79 -6.90 4.50
CA LEU A 25 2.59 -6.14 4.12
C LEU A 25 1.30 -6.65 4.76
N PRO A 26 1.04 -7.96 4.86
CA PRO A 26 -0.14 -8.44 5.58
C PRO A 26 -0.15 -8.05 7.06
N ILE A 27 1.03 -7.97 7.67
CA ILE A 27 1.17 -7.54 9.07
C ILE A 27 0.80 -6.06 9.20
N VAL A 28 1.28 -5.24 8.26
CA VAL A 28 0.95 -3.81 8.19
C VAL A 28 -0.56 -3.63 7.99
N ASP A 29 -1.17 -4.43 7.11
CA ASP A 29 -2.61 -4.38 6.87
C ASP A 29 -3.42 -4.67 8.14
N ASN A 30 -3.01 -5.69 8.90
CA ASN A 30 -3.67 -6.03 10.16
C ASN A 30 -3.52 -4.90 11.17
N PHE A 31 -2.36 -4.27 11.19
CA PHE A 31 -2.11 -3.13 12.07
C PHE A 31 -3.01 -1.96 11.73
N GLU A 32 -3.13 -1.61 10.45
CA GLU A 32 -4.04 -0.57 9.98
C GLU A 32 -5.49 -0.86 10.35
N ARG A 33 -5.90 -2.11 10.17
CA ARG A 33 -7.26 -2.53 10.49
C ARG A 33 -7.55 -2.38 11.97
N SER A 34 -6.55 -2.70 12.81
CA SER A 34 -6.66 -2.55 14.26
C SER A 34 -6.77 -1.10 14.71
N LEU A 35 -6.17 -0.18 13.94
CA LEU A 35 -6.23 1.25 14.23
C LEU A 35 -7.51 1.93 13.72
N ALA A 36 -8.27 1.25 12.87
CA ALA A 36 -9.46 1.81 12.22
C ALA A 36 -10.74 1.58 13.03
N ILE A 37 -10.66 1.74 14.34
CA ILE A 37 -11.81 1.61 15.24
C ILE A 37 -12.61 2.91 15.22
N GLU A 38 -13.90 2.80 14.91
CA GLU A 38 -14.80 3.97 14.91
C GLU A 38 -15.28 4.25 16.32
N ASN A 39 -15.30 5.53 16.68
CA ASN A 39 -15.81 6.02 17.95
C ASN A 39 -15.25 5.26 19.16
N PRO A 40 -13.91 5.17 19.32
CA PRO A 40 -13.34 4.48 20.46
C PRO A 40 -13.60 5.24 21.75
N SER A 41 -13.69 4.51 22.87
CA SER A 41 -13.74 5.13 24.18
C SER A 41 -12.43 5.92 24.42
N GLU A 42 -12.48 6.87 25.38
CA GLU A 42 -11.29 7.67 25.71
C GLU A 42 -10.09 6.78 26.08
N GLU A 43 -10.34 5.74 26.87
CA GLU A 43 -9.30 4.80 27.28
C GLU A 43 -8.70 4.07 26.09
N VAL A 44 -9.55 3.56 25.18
CA VAL A 44 -9.11 2.86 23.98
C VAL A 44 -8.37 3.83 23.05
N ALA A 45 -8.88 5.07 22.93
CA ALA A 45 -8.23 6.08 22.09
C ALA A 45 -6.80 6.37 22.57
N ASN A 46 -6.57 6.40 23.89
CA ASN A 46 -5.24 6.61 24.45
C ASN A 46 -4.29 5.46 24.13
N PHE A 47 -4.76 4.22 24.19
CA PHE A 47 -3.99 3.05 23.77
C PHE A 47 -3.68 3.12 22.28
N LEU A 48 -4.67 3.49 21.47
CA LEU A 48 -4.50 3.57 20.01
C LEU A 48 -3.43 4.60 19.60
N LYS A 49 -3.30 5.67 20.37
CA LYS A 49 -2.25 6.68 20.08
C LYS A 49 -0.86 6.07 20.12
N GLY A 50 -0.59 5.20 21.10
CA GLY A 50 0.69 4.50 21.21
C GLY A 50 0.93 3.57 20.03
N TYR A 51 -0.08 2.79 19.66
CA TYR A 51 0.01 1.88 18.52
C TYR A 51 0.14 2.63 17.19
N GLU A 52 -0.52 3.77 17.08
CA GLU A 52 -0.42 4.62 15.91
C GLU A 52 1.00 5.14 15.71
N MET A 53 1.69 5.48 16.79
CA MET A 53 3.11 5.87 16.75
C MET A 53 3.99 4.73 16.25
N ILE A 54 3.73 3.50 16.70
CA ILE A 54 4.44 2.31 16.23
C ILE A 54 4.20 2.10 14.73
N TYR A 55 2.96 2.23 14.31
CA TYR A 55 2.59 2.13 12.90
C TYR A 55 3.37 3.14 12.04
N LYS A 56 3.43 4.39 12.49
CA LYS A 56 4.17 5.43 11.78
C LYS A 56 5.66 5.12 11.69
N GLN A 57 6.25 4.54 12.74
CA GLN A 57 7.64 4.13 12.72
C GLN A 57 7.89 3.03 11.70
N ILE A 58 6.97 2.06 11.63
CA ILE A 58 7.06 0.98 10.63
C ILE A 58 6.99 1.57 9.22
N MET A 59 6.06 2.48 8.97
CA MET A 59 5.90 3.09 7.66
C MET A 59 7.11 3.94 7.28
N THR A 60 7.69 4.65 8.25
CA THR A 60 8.91 5.42 8.03
C THR A 60 10.08 4.52 7.67
N LEU A 61 10.22 3.39 8.36
CA LEU A 61 11.25 2.41 8.07
C LEU A 61 11.11 1.87 6.64
N LEU A 62 9.90 1.52 6.25
CA LEU A 62 9.62 1.03 4.91
C LEU A 62 9.91 2.10 3.86
N GLU A 63 9.52 3.33 4.14
CA GLU A 63 9.78 4.46 3.24
C GLU A 63 11.28 4.67 3.04
N ASN A 64 12.06 4.54 4.11
CA ASN A 64 13.52 4.64 4.03
C ASN A 64 14.13 3.52 3.19
N GLN A 65 13.46 2.39 3.06
CA GLN A 65 13.88 1.28 2.21
C GLN A 65 13.39 1.44 0.76
N GLY A 66 12.68 2.53 0.47
CA GLY A 66 12.18 2.81 -0.86
C GLY A 66 10.77 2.31 -1.14
N VAL A 67 10.04 1.92 -0.09
CA VAL A 67 8.66 1.49 -0.22
C VAL A 67 7.73 2.71 -0.22
N LYS A 68 6.81 2.76 -1.15
CA LYS A 68 5.81 3.82 -1.24
C LYS A 68 4.41 3.21 -1.37
N VAL A 69 3.45 3.85 -0.70
CA VAL A 69 2.04 3.48 -0.84
C VAL A 69 1.54 3.99 -2.18
N ILE A 70 0.78 3.15 -2.89
CA ILE A 70 0.12 3.55 -4.13
C ILE A 70 -1.13 4.35 -3.77
N GLU A 71 -1.25 5.56 -4.31
CA GLU A 71 -2.45 6.38 -4.13
C GLU A 71 -3.50 5.95 -5.14
N ALA A 72 -4.62 5.41 -4.67
CA ALA A 72 -5.64 4.82 -5.53
C ALA A 72 -6.98 5.56 -5.47
N GLU A 73 -7.45 5.91 -4.28
CA GLU A 73 -8.78 6.52 -4.13
C GLU A 73 -8.87 7.86 -4.87
N GLY A 74 -9.98 8.01 -5.61
CA GLY A 74 -10.23 9.23 -6.36
C GLY A 74 -9.38 9.37 -7.62
N LYS A 75 -8.61 8.37 -7.95
CA LYS A 75 -7.78 8.33 -9.16
C LYS A 75 -8.46 7.51 -10.24
N GLU A 76 -8.03 7.71 -11.47
CA GLU A 76 -8.46 6.87 -12.58
C GLU A 76 -7.88 5.47 -12.40
N PHE A 77 -8.69 4.44 -12.68
CA PHE A 77 -8.23 3.05 -12.58
C PHE A 77 -7.09 2.80 -13.56
N ASP A 78 -5.99 2.25 -13.04
CA ASP A 78 -4.82 1.90 -13.83
C ASP A 78 -4.43 0.46 -13.52
N PRO A 79 -4.56 -0.47 -14.49
CA PRO A 79 -4.27 -1.88 -14.25
C PRO A 79 -2.81 -2.18 -13.89
N ASN A 80 -1.90 -1.21 -14.13
CA ASN A 80 -0.49 -1.38 -13.74
C ASN A 80 -0.30 -1.25 -12.23
N PHE A 81 -1.20 -0.53 -11.54
CA PHE A 81 -1.08 -0.23 -10.11
C PHE A 81 -2.25 -0.76 -9.30
N HIS A 82 -3.38 -1.02 -9.92
CA HIS A 82 -4.62 -1.37 -9.23
C HIS A 82 -5.17 -2.70 -9.74
N GLN A 83 -5.88 -3.39 -8.86
CA GLN A 83 -6.64 -4.59 -9.22
C GLN A 83 -8.10 -4.34 -8.84
N ALA A 84 -8.98 -4.33 -9.83
CA ALA A 84 -10.40 -4.15 -9.60
C ALA A 84 -10.98 -5.47 -9.09
N VAL A 85 -11.55 -5.45 -7.89
CA VAL A 85 -12.20 -6.63 -7.30
C VAL A 85 -13.71 -6.52 -7.35
N MET A 86 -14.23 -5.32 -7.58
CA MET A 86 -15.67 -5.07 -7.61
C MET A 86 -15.96 -3.79 -8.40
N THR A 87 -17.08 -3.76 -9.10
CA THR A 87 -17.60 -2.54 -9.72
C THR A 87 -18.77 -2.03 -8.90
N VAL A 88 -18.91 -0.72 -8.83
CA VAL A 88 -20.01 -0.06 -8.15
C VAL A 88 -20.56 1.04 -9.02
N SER A 89 -21.75 1.51 -8.70
CA SER A 89 -22.38 2.64 -9.38
C SER A 89 -22.54 3.77 -8.38
N ASP A 90 -21.73 4.81 -8.49
CA ASP A 90 -21.72 5.96 -7.59
C ASP A 90 -21.72 7.24 -8.42
N GLU A 91 -22.76 8.04 -8.26
CA GLU A 91 -22.94 9.26 -9.03
C GLU A 91 -21.88 10.33 -8.72
N ASN A 92 -21.22 10.22 -7.58
CA ASN A 92 -20.19 11.18 -7.16
C ASN A 92 -18.86 10.99 -7.87
N PHE A 93 -18.71 9.90 -8.63
CA PHE A 93 -17.47 9.57 -9.32
C PHE A 93 -17.73 9.41 -10.82
N LYS A 94 -16.73 9.75 -11.61
CA LYS A 94 -16.76 9.54 -13.06
C LYS A 94 -16.58 8.05 -13.36
N PRO A 95 -17.12 7.57 -14.49
CA PRO A 95 -16.88 6.18 -14.91
C PRO A 95 -15.37 5.89 -15.01
N GLY A 96 -14.98 4.74 -14.52
CA GLY A 96 -13.58 4.31 -14.54
C GLY A 96 -12.73 4.82 -13.39
N MET A 97 -13.32 5.56 -12.46
CA MET A 97 -12.60 6.06 -11.29
C MET A 97 -12.61 5.04 -10.15
N VAL A 98 -11.55 5.06 -9.36
CA VAL A 98 -11.46 4.27 -8.12
C VAL A 98 -12.32 4.93 -7.05
N VAL A 99 -13.33 4.22 -6.59
CA VAL A 99 -14.27 4.72 -5.57
C VAL A 99 -13.75 4.45 -4.16
N GLU A 100 -13.20 3.26 -3.95
CA GLU A 100 -12.73 2.84 -2.63
C GLU A 100 -11.56 1.91 -2.78
N GLU A 101 -10.59 2.05 -1.89
CA GLU A 101 -9.44 1.16 -1.77
C GLU A 101 -9.71 0.16 -0.64
N LEU A 102 -9.74 -1.14 -0.98
CA LEU A 102 -10.00 -2.20 -0.01
C LEU A 102 -8.73 -2.69 0.66
N GLN A 103 -7.62 -2.63 -0.05
CA GLN A 103 -6.32 -3.04 0.46
C GLN A 103 -5.27 -2.19 -0.23
N LYS A 104 -4.37 -1.60 0.56
CA LYS A 104 -3.33 -0.72 0.02
C LYS A 104 -2.34 -1.48 -0.84
N GLY A 105 -1.96 -0.89 -1.97
CA GLY A 105 -0.87 -1.36 -2.79
C GLY A 105 0.41 -0.64 -2.43
N TYR A 106 1.52 -1.26 -2.77
CA TYR A 106 2.84 -0.72 -2.44
C TYR A 106 3.79 -0.89 -3.61
N MET A 107 4.68 0.08 -3.74
CA MET A 107 5.80 0.03 -4.67
C MET A 107 7.09 -0.06 -3.89
N LEU A 108 8.05 -0.83 -4.39
CA LEU A 108 9.43 -0.79 -3.94
C LEU A 108 10.23 -0.13 -5.05
N LYS A 109 10.63 1.12 -4.81
CA LYS A 109 11.31 1.95 -5.80
C LYS A 109 10.46 2.06 -7.07
N ASP A 110 10.88 1.51 -8.19
CA ASP A 110 10.14 1.59 -9.46
C ASP A 110 9.32 0.34 -9.79
N ARG A 111 9.15 -0.55 -8.82
CA ARG A 111 8.44 -1.84 -9.01
C ARG A 111 7.21 -1.91 -8.12
N VAL A 112 6.07 -2.28 -8.70
CA VAL A 112 4.86 -2.57 -7.93
C VAL A 112 5.06 -3.95 -7.30
N ILE A 113 5.07 -4.01 -5.97
CA ILE A 113 5.21 -5.28 -5.26
C ILE A 113 3.86 -5.83 -4.81
N ARG A 114 2.85 -4.97 -4.73
CA ARG A 114 1.47 -5.37 -4.46
C ARG A 114 0.53 -4.30 -5.00
N ALA A 115 -0.37 -4.69 -5.89
CA ALA A 115 -1.35 -3.76 -6.43
C ALA A 115 -2.41 -3.41 -5.39
N SER A 116 -3.00 -2.21 -5.49
CA SER A 116 -4.13 -1.81 -4.65
C SER A 116 -5.37 -2.59 -5.07
N LEU A 117 -6.08 -3.17 -4.11
CA LEU A 117 -7.38 -3.79 -4.37
C LEU A 117 -8.44 -2.70 -4.26
N VAL A 118 -9.19 -2.49 -5.32
CA VAL A 118 -10.07 -1.33 -5.43
C VAL A 118 -11.46 -1.69 -5.93
N LYS A 119 -12.41 -0.80 -5.63
CA LYS A 119 -13.73 -0.76 -6.25
C LYS A 119 -13.70 0.32 -7.31
N VAL A 120 -14.15 -0.01 -8.51
CA VAL A 120 -14.14 0.90 -9.66
C VAL A 120 -15.56 1.27 -10.01
N ASN A 121 -15.79 2.54 -10.37
CA ASN A 121 -17.09 3.03 -10.78
C ASN A 121 -17.39 2.59 -12.22
N GLU A 122 -18.63 2.17 -12.43
CA GLU A 122 -19.10 1.79 -13.76
C GLU A 122 -19.10 2.91 -14.77
#